data_bb66a6dc7b8b2c2001ed93cedd4d8310
#
_entry.id   bb66a6dc7b8b2c2001ed93cedd4d8310
#
_cell.length_a   1.000
_cell.length_b   1.000
_cell.length_c   1.000
_cell.angle_alpha   90.00
_cell.angle_beta   90.00
_cell.angle_gamma   90.00
#
_symmetry.space_group_name_H-M   'P 1'
#
loop_
_entity.id
_entity.type
_entity.pdbx_description
1 polymer ?
#
loop_
_entity_poly.entity_id
_entity_poly.type
_entity_poly.pdbx_seq_one_letter_code
_entity_poly.pdbx_strand_id
1 'polypeptide(L)'
;MNGSLRRPRALLLDFGGVLVETSRRAGWSAALAKEVHATLVRAGCRDLDAAAVETDIKAGVTADKRWKDAMSRPYAPAEMTHAAFWGDYVAADWPASARQLVIAHATPLCKRMGELRQDRRIRPGIPELLDAADALGIPCAVVSNALSGAVHRDFTAATGLDGKLAFEVYSDEVGVRKPNPEMIWIATRALGIEPADAWYAGDNFDRDVVCGHRAGVGGNILMVAKGTYDVPYEVRSRPDAVVDDGHGLLELLINATEGDA
;
A
#
# COMPACT_ATOMS: atom_id res chain seq x y z
N MET A 1 -12.74 28.56 -0.65
CA MET A 1 -13.73 28.37 0.43
C MET A 1 -13.35 27.06 1.12
N ASN A 2 -12.66 27.16 2.25
CA ASN A 2 -12.40 25.98 3.10
C ASN A 2 -13.71 25.66 3.82
N GLY A 3 -14.56 24.83 3.21
CA GLY A 3 -15.67 24.24 3.92
C GLY A 3 -15.09 23.34 5.02
N SER A 4 -15.55 23.49 6.26
CA SER A 4 -15.23 22.56 7.35
C SER A 4 -15.56 21.13 6.88
N LEU A 5 -14.61 20.20 7.04
CA LEU A 5 -14.86 18.79 6.81
C LEU A 5 -15.94 18.32 7.78
N ARG A 6 -16.96 17.60 7.30
CA ARG A 6 -17.98 16.99 8.16
C ARG A 6 -17.39 15.78 8.88
N ARG A 7 -17.89 15.47 10.07
CA ARG A 7 -17.54 14.27 10.81
C ARG A 7 -17.71 13.03 9.93
N PRO A 8 -16.68 12.18 9.78
CA PRO A 8 -16.80 10.97 8.99
C PRO A 8 -17.52 9.86 9.78
N ARG A 9 -18.14 8.93 9.04
CA ARG A 9 -18.66 7.67 9.59
C ARG A 9 -17.61 6.56 9.59
N ALA A 10 -16.52 6.72 8.85
CA ALA A 10 -15.35 5.85 8.86
C ALA A 10 -14.09 6.58 8.42
N LEU A 11 -12.92 6.12 8.91
CA LEU A 11 -11.60 6.52 8.43
C LEU A 11 -11.01 5.41 7.56
N LEU A 12 -10.69 5.73 6.33
CA LEU A 12 -9.96 4.85 5.41
C LEU A 12 -8.53 5.37 5.32
N LEU A 13 -7.55 4.51 5.60
CA LEU A 13 -6.15 4.89 5.76
C LEU A 13 -5.26 4.10 4.81
N ASP A 14 -4.35 4.75 4.09
CA ASP A 14 -3.26 4.00 3.45
C ASP A 14 -2.35 3.38 4.51
N PHE A 15 -1.62 2.36 4.13
CA PHE A 15 -0.68 1.69 5.02
C PHE A 15 0.68 2.41 5.03
N GLY A 16 1.36 2.41 3.90
CA GLY A 16 2.67 3.04 3.78
C GLY A 16 2.60 4.55 3.70
N GLY A 17 3.36 5.28 4.51
CA GLY A 17 3.32 6.73 4.53
C GLY A 17 2.16 7.33 5.35
N VAL A 18 1.18 6.52 5.79
CA VAL A 18 0.07 6.94 6.66
C VAL A 18 0.13 6.21 8.00
N LEU A 19 -0.18 4.91 8.04
CA LEU A 19 -0.08 4.13 9.28
C LEU A 19 1.37 3.86 9.67
N VAL A 20 2.23 3.64 8.65
CA VAL A 20 3.57 3.09 8.83
C VAL A 20 4.59 3.87 8.02
N GLU A 21 5.65 4.30 8.66
CA GLU A 21 6.87 4.71 7.96
C GLU A 21 7.75 3.51 7.63
N THR A 22 8.41 3.56 6.48
CA THR A 22 9.29 2.49 6.01
C THR A 22 10.70 2.99 5.74
N SER A 23 11.68 2.17 6.08
CA SER A 23 13.07 2.40 5.70
C SER A 23 13.63 1.18 4.96
N ARG A 24 14.43 1.43 3.93
CA ARG A 24 15.00 0.34 3.13
C ARG A 24 16.11 -0.35 3.91
N ARG A 25 16.04 -1.68 4.00
CA ARG A 25 17.09 -2.50 4.60
C ARG A 25 18.21 -2.76 3.59
N ALA A 26 19.46 -2.53 3.99
CA ALA A 26 20.62 -2.83 3.16
C ALA A 26 20.76 -4.35 2.92
N GLY A 27 21.27 -4.75 1.75
CA GLY A 27 21.55 -6.16 1.43
C GLY A 27 20.32 -7.06 1.22
N TRP A 28 19.11 -6.55 1.25
CA TRP A 28 17.87 -7.32 1.10
C TRP A 28 17.84 -8.14 -0.21
N SER A 29 18.31 -7.55 -1.31
CA SER A 29 18.30 -8.21 -2.63
C SER A 29 19.27 -9.40 -2.69
N ALA A 30 20.45 -9.26 -2.09
CA ALA A 30 21.42 -10.34 -2.00
C ALA A 30 20.91 -11.49 -1.09
N ALA A 31 20.22 -11.16 0.00
CA ALA A 31 19.61 -12.16 0.87
C ALA A 31 18.50 -12.93 0.14
N LEU A 32 17.60 -12.24 -0.55
CA LEU A 32 16.55 -12.86 -1.35
C LEU A 32 17.12 -13.70 -2.49
N ALA A 33 18.13 -13.20 -3.21
CA ALA A 33 18.77 -13.92 -4.31
C ALA A 33 19.40 -15.24 -3.86
N LYS A 34 20.02 -15.28 -2.68
CA LYS A 34 20.56 -16.52 -2.11
C LYS A 34 19.45 -17.55 -1.84
N GLU A 35 18.32 -17.14 -1.31
CA GLU A 35 17.18 -18.02 -1.03
C GLU A 35 16.56 -18.57 -2.33
N VAL A 36 16.37 -17.68 -3.34
CA VAL A 36 15.86 -18.06 -4.67
C VAL A 36 16.84 -19.02 -5.35
N HIS A 37 18.13 -18.68 -5.41
CA HIS A 37 19.17 -19.54 -5.99
C HIS A 37 19.21 -20.91 -5.33
N ALA A 38 19.18 -20.99 -3.99
CA ALA A 38 19.14 -22.27 -3.28
C ALA A 38 17.90 -23.10 -3.68
N THR A 39 16.78 -22.47 -3.93
CA THR A 39 15.56 -23.15 -4.40
C THR A 39 15.73 -23.67 -5.84
N LEU A 40 16.30 -22.85 -6.73
CA LEU A 40 16.62 -23.25 -8.11
C LEU A 40 17.57 -24.45 -8.14
N VAL A 41 18.64 -24.42 -7.36
CA VAL A 41 19.64 -25.52 -7.30
C VAL A 41 18.99 -26.82 -6.79
N ARG A 42 18.16 -26.76 -5.75
CA ARG A 42 17.42 -27.95 -5.25
C ARG A 42 16.49 -28.54 -6.30
N ALA A 43 15.93 -27.72 -7.18
CA ALA A 43 15.09 -28.16 -8.29
C ALA A 43 15.88 -28.60 -9.54
N GLY A 44 17.21 -28.59 -9.48
CA GLY A 44 18.07 -28.98 -10.60
C GLY A 44 18.40 -27.86 -11.60
N CYS A 45 17.92 -26.63 -11.40
CA CYS A 45 18.24 -25.47 -12.24
C CYS A 45 19.56 -24.84 -11.77
N ARG A 46 20.64 -25.05 -12.51
CA ARG A 46 22.01 -24.64 -12.13
C ARG A 46 22.63 -23.60 -13.06
N ASP A 47 21.89 -23.14 -14.05
CA ASP A 47 22.37 -22.22 -15.10
C ASP A 47 22.48 -20.76 -14.62
N LEU A 48 21.92 -20.44 -13.44
CA LEU A 48 21.94 -19.12 -12.83
C LEU A 48 22.69 -19.17 -11.52
N ASP A 49 23.62 -18.26 -11.31
CA ASP A 49 24.23 -18.05 -10.01
C ASP A 49 23.45 -17.00 -9.17
N ALA A 50 23.79 -16.88 -7.89
CA ALA A 50 23.10 -15.96 -6.98
C ALA A 50 23.31 -14.47 -7.36
N ALA A 51 24.41 -14.12 -8.03
CA ALA A 51 24.68 -12.75 -8.44
C ALA A 51 23.81 -12.35 -9.65
N ALA A 52 23.66 -13.26 -10.62
CA ALA A 52 22.71 -13.08 -11.72
C ALA A 52 21.28 -12.93 -11.20
N VAL A 53 20.84 -13.82 -10.31
CA VAL A 53 19.51 -13.75 -9.67
C VAL A 53 19.33 -12.41 -8.93
N GLU A 54 20.33 -11.91 -8.21
CA GLU A 54 20.24 -10.60 -7.55
C GLU A 54 20.09 -9.45 -8.56
N THR A 55 20.84 -9.51 -9.67
CA THR A 55 20.77 -8.51 -10.74
C THR A 55 19.35 -8.46 -11.32
N ASP A 56 18.75 -9.61 -11.59
CA ASP A 56 17.44 -9.71 -12.20
C ASP A 56 16.32 -9.31 -11.22
N ILE A 57 16.44 -9.63 -9.93
CA ILE A 57 15.54 -9.12 -8.87
C ILE A 57 15.56 -7.57 -8.84
N LYS A 58 16.75 -6.95 -8.91
CA LYS A 58 16.87 -5.48 -8.95
C LYS A 58 16.28 -4.90 -10.22
N ALA A 59 16.48 -5.54 -11.36
CA ALA A 59 15.91 -5.14 -12.65
C ALA A 59 14.38 -5.22 -12.60
N GLY A 60 13.81 -6.33 -12.11
CA GLY A 60 12.37 -6.54 -11.93
C GLY A 60 11.75 -5.48 -11.02
N VAL A 61 12.37 -5.18 -9.88
CA VAL A 61 11.90 -4.12 -8.96
C VAL A 61 11.96 -2.73 -9.60
N THR A 62 12.96 -2.47 -10.45
CA THR A 62 13.08 -1.20 -11.17
C THR A 62 11.98 -1.07 -12.23
N ALA A 63 11.72 -2.14 -12.97
CA ALA A 63 10.63 -2.19 -13.96
C ALA A 63 9.25 -2.07 -13.30
N ASP A 64 9.01 -2.77 -12.18
CA ASP A 64 7.80 -2.66 -11.38
C ASP A 64 7.53 -1.21 -10.92
N LYS A 65 8.57 -0.48 -10.48
CA LYS A 65 8.41 0.93 -10.11
C LYS A 65 7.88 1.76 -11.28
N ARG A 66 8.46 1.61 -12.48
CA ARG A 66 8.02 2.33 -13.68
C ARG A 66 6.61 1.94 -14.11
N TRP A 67 6.28 0.65 -13.99
CA TRP A 67 4.94 0.16 -14.24
C TRP A 67 3.93 0.79 -13.27
N LYS A 68 4.24 0.88 -11.98
CA LYS A 68 3.40 1.54 -10.96
C LYS A 68 3.19 3.02 -11.27
N ASP A 69 4.22 3.72 -11.73
CA ASP A 69 4.11 5.12 -12.17
C ASP A 69 3.16 5.23 -13.39
N ALA A 70 3.27 4.34 -14.37
CA ALA A 70 2.35 4.31 -15.51
C ALA A 70 0.91 3.98 -15.10
N MET A 71 0.72 3.02 -14.16
CA MET A 71 -0.59 2.58 -13.68
C MET A 71 -1.30 3.60 -12.77
N SER A 72 -0.64 4.67 -12.35
CA SER A 72 -1.31 5.76 -11.65
C SER A 72 -2.10 6.70 -12.59
N ARG A 73 -2.01 6.53 -13.93
CA ARG A 73 -2.78 7.32 -14.93
C ARG A 73 -4.14 6.74 -15.28
N PRO A 74 -4.30 5.43 -15.58
CA PRO A 74 -5.59 4.85 -15.92
C PRO A 74 -6.67 5.14 -14.86
N TYR A 75 -7.94 5.19 -15.30
CA TYR A 75 -9.06 5.38 -14.36
C TYR A 75 -9.22 4.18 -13.42
N ALA A 76 -9.14 2.97 -13.95
CA ALA A 76 -9.39 1.72 -13.23
C ALA A 76 -8.24 0.71 -13.48
N PRO A 77 -7.02 0.98 -12.96
CA PRO A 77 -5.90 0.04 -13.15
C PRO A 77 -6.13 -1.24 -12.37
N ALA A 78 -5.74 -2.37 -12.99
CA ALA A 78 -5.61 -3.65 -12.31
C ALA A 78 -4.26 -3.75 -11.57
N GLU A 79 -4.18 -4.60 -10.56
CA GLU A 79 -2.92 -4.88 -9.87
C GLU A 79 -2.12 -5.94 -10.64
N MET A 80 -0.79 -5.85 -10.55
CA MET A 80 0.12 -6.85 -11.09
C MET A 80 0.06 -8.13 -10.25
N THR A 81 -0.15 -9.26 -10.90
CA THR A 81 -0.10 -10.53 -10.18
C THR A 81 1.32 -10.88 -9.75
N HIS A 82 1.46 -11.62 -8.64
CA HIS A 82 2.77 -12.12 -8.20
C HIS A 82 3.45 -12.95 -9.29
N ALA A 83 2.68 -13.76 -10.04
CA ALA A 83 3.18 -14.56 -11.15
C ALA A 83 3.75 -13.70 -12.28
N ALA A 84 3.07 -12.61 -12.66
CA ALA A 84 3.58 -11.66 -13.65
C ALA A 84 4.85 -10.96 -13.17
N PHE A 85 4.89 -10.52 -11.89
CA PHE A 85 6.10 -9.89 -11.33
C PHE A 85 7.31 -10.84 -11.41
N TRP A 86 7.17 -12.08 -10.97
CA TRP A 86 8.29 -13.03 -10.99
C TRP A 86 8.58 -13.58 -12.38
N GLY A 87 7.57 -13.85 -13.19
CA GLY A 87 7.73 -14.44 -14.51
C GLY A 87 8.18 -13.46 -15.59
N ASP A 88 7.61 -12.26 -15.61
CA ASP A 88 7.77 -11.34 -16.73
C ASP A 88 8.75 -10.19 -16.41
N TYR A 89 8.95 -9.88 -15.13
CA TYR A 89 9.82 -8.77 -14.72
C TYR A 89 11.14 -9.23 -14.10
N VAL A 90 11.14 -10.34 -13.34
CA VAL A 90 12.38 -10.88 -12.74
C VAL A 90 12.98 -11.95 -13.63
N ALA A 91 12.22 -12.97 -14.00
CA ALA A 91 12.69 -14.15 -14.74
C ALA A 91 12.42 -14.06 -16.25
N ALA A 92 12.38 -12.85 -16.83
CA ALA A 92 12.06 -12.62 -18.23
C ALA A 92 12.92 -13.45 -19.19
N ASP A 93 14.23 -13.53 -18.92
CA ASP A 93 15.22 -14.19 -19.75
C ASP A 93 15.78 -15.48 -19.12
N TRP A 94 15.11 -16.02 -18.08
CA TRP A 94 15.57 -17.23 -17.42
C TRP A 94 15.21 -18.49 -18.23
N PRO A 95 15.97 -19.59 -18.08
CA PRO A 95 15.59 -20.88 -18.60
C PRO A 95 14.16 -21.25 -18.19
N ALA A 96 13.41 -21.88 -19.08
CA ALA A 96 11.97 -22.14 -18.89
C ALA A 96 11.66 -22.85 -17.57
N SER A 97 12.48 -23.83 -17.16
CA SER A 97 12.33 -24.56 -15.90
C SER A 97 12.48 -23.65 -14.67
N ALA A 98 13.48 -22.79 -14.67
CA ALA A 98 13.73 -21.82 -13.58
C ALA A 98 12.62 -20.79 -13.51
N ARG A 99 12.18 -20.24 -14.66
CA ARG A 99 11.05 -19.31 -14.76
C ARG A 99 9.76 -19.92 -14.23
N GLN A 100 9.40 -21.13 -14.64
CA GLN A 100 8.21 -21.83 -14.15
C GLN A 100 8.27 -22.07 -12.64
N LEU A 101 9.43 -22.41 -12.10
CA LEU A 101 9.61 -22.62 -10.67
C LEU A 101 9.31 -21.35 -9.85
N VAL A 102 9.86 -20.19 -10.24
CA VAL A 102 9.61 -18.94 -9.51
C VAL A 102 8.17 -18.45 -9.69
N ILE A 103 7.54 -18.68 -10.83
CA ILE A 103 6.10 -18.43 -11.04
C ILE A 103 5.26 -19.28 -10.06
N ALA A 104 5.56 -20.56 -9.92
CA ALA A 104 4.86 -21.45 -9.00
C ALA A 104 5.02 -21.04 -7.52
N HIS A 105 6.10 -20.35 -7.19
CA HIS A 105 6.41 -19.86 -5.84
C HIS A 105 6.23 -18.33 -5.70
N ALA A 106 5.58 -17.67 -6.65
CA ALA A 106 5.55 -16.21 -6.74
C ALA A 106 4.96 -15.54 -5.48
N THR A 107 3.87 -16.05 -4.93
CA THR A 107 3.23 -15.48 -3.73
C THR A 107 4.14 -15.53 -2.49
N PRO A 108 4.69 -16.68 -2.07
CA PRO A 108 5.63 -16.68 -0.96
C PRO A 108 6.90 -15.89 -1.23
N LEU A 109 7.37 -15.80 -2.48
CA LEU A 109 8.54 -14.99 -2.85
C LEU A 109 8.25 -13.48 -2.75
N CYS A 110 7.06 -13.01 -3.12
CA CYS A 110 6.63 -11.62 -2.90
C CYS A 110 6.55 -11.28 -1.41
N LYS A 111 5.96 -12.17 -0.60
CA LYS A 111 5.94 -12.01 0.85
C LYS A 111 7.37 -11.92 1.41
N ARG A 112 8.22 -12.86 1.06
CA ARG A 112 9.61 -12.90 1.53
C ARG A 112 10.41 -11.66 1.12
N MET A 113 10.19 -11.17 -0.09
CA MET A 113 10.79 -9.91 -0.54
C MET A 113 10.33 -8.72 0.31
N GLY A 114 9.06 -8.63 0.65
CA GLY A 114 8.52 -7.59 1.51
C GLY A 114 9.07 -7.62 2.94
N GLU A 115 9.28 -8.83 3.50
CA GLU A 115 9.90 -9.03 4.82
C GLU A 115 11.36 -8.57 4.85
N LEU A 116 12.11 -8.91 3.81
CA LEU A 116 13.55 -8.61 3.73
C LEU A 116 13.83 -7.15 3.38
N ARG A 117 12.95 -6.51 2.59
CA ARG A 117 13.23 -5.25 1.92
C ARG A 117 13.14 -4.02 2.82
N GLN A 118 12.27 -4.04 3.82
CA GLN A 118 11.92 -2.84 4.59
C GLN A 118 11.79 -3.12 6.07
N ASP A 119 12.32 -2.19 6.88
CA ASP A 119 11.91 -2.03 8.27
C ASP A 119 10.67 -1.14 8.32
N ARG A 120 9.78 -1.41 9.29
CA ARG A 120 8.50 -0.73 9.46
C ARG A 120 8.37 -0.21 10.87
N ARG A 121 7.82 1.00 11.03
CA ARG A 121 7.48 1.60 12.32
C ARG A 121 6.12 2.27 12.21
N ILE A 122 5.31 2.19 13.26
CA ILE A 122 4.07 2.95 13.35
C ILE A 122 4.43 4.44 13.36
N ARG A 123 3.69 5.25 12.59
CA ARG A 123 3.91 6.70 12.55
C ARG A 123 3.39 7.38 13.82
N PRO A 124 3.98 8.52 14.20
CA PRO A 124 3.52 9.33 15.33
C PRO A 124 2.03 9.68 15.21
N GLY A 125 1.31 9.64 16.32
CA GLY A 125 -0.10 9.99 16.42
C GLY A 125 -1.07 8.93 15.89
N ILE A 126 -0.61 7.84 15.25
CA ILE A 126 -1.49 6.80 14.73
C ILE A 126 -2.16 5.99 15.85
N PRO A 127 -1.47 5.53 16.90
CA PRO A 127 -2.14 4.84 18.00
C PRO A 127 -3.23 5.72 18.64
N GLU A 128 -2.92 6.99 18.90
CA GLU A 128 -3.83 7.97 19.50
C GLU A 128 -5.04 8.26 18.60
N LEU A 129 -4.82 8.37 17.28
CA LEU A 129 -5.88 8.52 16.29
C LEU A 129 -6.85 7.34 16.30
N LEU A 130 -6.31 6.11 16.29
CA LEU A 130 -7.13 4.89 16.28
C LEU A 130 -7.91 4.73 17.60
N ASP A 131 -7.30 5.08 18.74
CA ASP A 131 -7.97 5.08 20.04
C ASP A 131 -9.12 6.10 20.10
N ALA A 132 -8.88 7.30 19.57
CA ALA A 132 -9.92 8.33 19.52
C ALA A 132 -11.05 7.96 18.55
N ALA A 133 -10.73 7.39 17.39
CA ALA A 133 -11.73 6.91 16.44
C ALA A 133 -12.62 5.81 17.05
N ASP A 134 -12.02 4.85 17.76
CA ASP A 134 -12.76 3.80 18.48
C ASP A 134 -13.70 4.39 19.55
N ALA A 135 -13.18 5.31 20.38
CA ALA A 135 -13.98 6.00 21.40
C ALA A 135 -15.15 6.81 20.82
N LEU A 136 -15.01 7.32 19.59
CA LEU A 136 -16.05 8.03 18.85
C LEU A 136 -16.98 7.09 18.06
N GLY A 137 -16.75 5.77 18.07
CA GLY A 137 -17.50 4.80 17.28
C GLY A 137 -17.28 4.93 15.78
N ILE A 138 -16.11 5.42 15.35
CA ILE A 138 -15.72 5.61 13.95
C ILE A 138 -14.79 4.45 13.53
N PRO A 139 -15.26 3.46 12.76
CA PRO A 139 -14.44 2.36 12.32
C PRO A 139 -13.31 2.83 11.41
N CYS A 140 -12.13 2.23 11.59
CA CYS A 140 -10.96 2.47 10.75
C CYS A 140 -10.72 1.27 9.83
N ALA A 141 -10.34 1.53 8.56
CA ALA A 141 -9.97 0.48 7.62
C ALA A 141 -8.72 0.85 6.82
N VAL A 142 -7.96 -0.16 6.42
CA VAL A 142 -6.79 0.02 5.53
C VAL A 142 -7.20 -0.11 4.07
N VAL A 143 -6.70 0.79 3.22
CA VAL A 143 -6.85 0.74 1.76
C VAL A 143 -5.48 0.98 1.11
N SER A 144 -4.74 -0.07 0.79
CA SER A 144 -3.34 0.05 0.39
C SER A 144 -2.97 -0.70 -0.88
N ASN A 145 -2.13 -0.06 -1.71
CA ASN A 145 -1.43 -0.74 -2.80
C ASN A 145 -0.24 -1.54 -2.22
N ALA A 146 -0.26 -2.84 -2.37
CA ALA A 146 0.77 -3.73 -1.86
C ALA A 146 1.24 -4.74 -2.91
N LEU A 147 2.52 -5.08 -2.92
CA LEU A 147 2.99 -6.25 -3.64
C LEU A 147 2.73 -7.54 -2.84
N SER A 148 2.56 -7.43 -1.52
CA SER A 148 2.12 -8.52 -0.65
C SER A 148 1.41 -7.94 0.57
N GLY A 149 0.10 -7.96 0.59
CA GLY A 149 -0.75 -7.59 1.71
C GLY A 149 -0.49 -8.44 2.94
N ALA A 150 -0.10 -9.70 2.75
CA ALA A 150 0.26 -10.61 3.84
C ALA A 150 1.35 -10.06 4.76
N VAL A 151 2.36 -9.33 4.22
CA VAL A 151 3.42 -8.70 5.04
C VAL A 151 2.86 -7.56 5.88
N HIS A 152 1.86 -6.85 5.37
CA HIS A 152 1.21 -5.76 6.10
C HIS A 152 0.34 -6.32 7.21
N ARG A 153 -0.43 -7.39 6.95
CA ARG A 153 -1.21 -8.12 7.97
C ARG A 153 -0.33 -8.69 9.08
N ASP A 154 0.82 -9.28 8.74
CA ASP A 154 1.77 -9.75 9.75
C ASP A 154 2.26 -8.61 10.64
N PHE A 155 2.46 -7.41 10.08
CA PHE A 155 2.87 -6.23 10.84
C PHE A 155 1.73 -5.69 11.72
N THR A 156 0.50 -5.57 11.21
CA THR A 156 -0.65 -5.11 12.00
C THR A 156 -0.91 -6.06 13.17
N ALA A 157 -0.86 -7.37 12.94
CA ALA A 157 -1.00 -8.39 13.98
C ALA A 157 0.14 -8.32 15.02
N ALA A 158 1.40 -8.19 14.58
CA ALA A 158 2.55 -8.13 15.49
C ALA A 158 2.57 -6.87 16.36
N THR A 159 1.91 -5.80 15.92
CA THR A 159 1.83 -4.52 16.64
C THR A 159 0.51 -4.29 17.36
N GLY A 160 -0.46 -5.19 17.20
CA GLY A 160 -1.81 -5.07 17.77
C GLY A 160 -2.70 -4.05 17.07
N LEU A 161 -2.28 -3.51 15.91
CA LEU A 161 -3.10 -2.60 15.13
C LEU A 161 -4.32 -3.29 14.51
N ASP A 162 -4.21 -4.59 14.20
CA ASP A 162 -5.29 -5.41 13.65
C ASP A 162 -6.56 -5.37 14.53
N GLY A 163 -6.40 -5.36 15.85
CA GLY A 163 -7.51 -5.24 16.80
C GLY A 163 -8.24 -3.88 16.76
N LYS A 164 -7.67 -2.87 16.10
CA LYS A 164 -8.24 -1.51 15.95
C LYS A 164 -8.73 -1.23 14.53
N LEU A 165 -8.56 -2.16 13.62
CA LEU A 165 -8.94 -2.05 12.21
C LEU A 165 -10.15 -2.94 11.94
N ALA A 166 -11.25 -2.33 11.51
CA ALA A 166 -12.47 -3.06 11.16
C ALA A 166 -12.34 -3.85 9.86
N PHE A 167 -11.48 -3.40 8.93
CA PHE A 167 -11.25 -4.04 7.64
C PHE A 167 -9.91 -3.64 7.04
N GLU A 168 -9.34 -4.51 6.21
CA GLU A 168 -8.10 -4.23 5.48
C GLU A 168 -8.23 -4.67 4.01
N VAL A 169 -7.95 -3.76 3.07
CA VAL A 169 -7.95 -3.99 1.61
C VAL A 169 -6.53 -3.81 1.08
N TYR A 170 -6.01 -4.84 0.44
CA TYR A 170 -4.71 -4.83 -0.23
C TYR A 170 -4.86 -5.15 -1.70
N SER A 171 -4.19 -4.40 -2.57
CA SER A 171 -4.38 -4.47 -4.02
C SER A 171 -4.01 -5.83 -4.62
N ASP A 172 -3.00 -6.51 -4.09
CA ASP A 172 -2.61 -7.85 -4.54
C ASP A 172 -3.65 -8.94 -4.21
N GLU A 173 -4.48 -8.72 -3.18
CA GLU A 173 -5.54 -9.62 -2.76
C GLU A 173 -6.82 -9.42 -3.59
N VAL A 174 -7.12 -8.15 -3.97
CA VAL A 174 -8.37 -7.81 -4.67
C VAL A 174 -8.20 -7.62 -6.18
N GLY A 175 -6.97 -7.64 -6.69
CA GLY A 175 -6.67 -7.57 -8.13
C GLY A 175 -6.82 -6.18 -8.77
N VAL A 176 -7.13 -5.15 -7.99
CA VAL A 176 -7.21 -3.76 -8.44
C VAL A 176 -6.32 -2.89 -7.56
N ARG A 177 -5.88 -1.73 -8.08
CA ARG A 177 -4.98 -0.83 -7.34
C ARG A 177 -5.39 0.63 -7.44
N LYS A 178 -5.06 1.44 -6.45
CA LYS A 178 -5.19 2.89 -6.51
C LYS A 178 -4.39 3.44 -7.71
N PRO A 179 -4.95 4.37 -8.47
CA PRO A 179 -6.12 5.20 -8.20
C PRO A 179 -7.46 4.64 -8.72
N ASN A 180 -7.62 3.30 -8.85
CA ASN A 180 -8.91 2.69 -9.10
C ASN A 180 -9.83 2.92 -7.88
N PRO A 181 -10.98 3.61 -8.02
CA PRO A 181 -11.88 3.90 -6.92
C PRO A 181 -12.46 2.64 -6.27
N GLU A 182 -12.45 1.50 -6.97
CA GLU A 182 -12.91 0.22 -6.45
C GLU A 182 -12.20 -0.18 -5.14
N MET A 183 -10.93 0.22 -4.96
CA MET A 183 -10.20 0.01 -3.71
C MET A 183 -10.93 0.62 -2.49
N ILE A 184 -11.42 1.85 -2.64
CA ILE A 184 -12.19 2.54 -1.59
C ILE A 184 -13.60 1.97 -1.49
N TRP A 185 -14.25 1.70 -2.63
CA TRP A 185 -15.60 1.14 -2.63
C TRP A 185 -15.69 -0.25 -1.99
N ILE A 186 -14.65 -1.08 -2.11
CA ILE A 186 -14.57 -2.36 -1.37
C ILE A 186 -14.62 -2.10 0.13
N ALA A 187 -13.83 -1.16 0.65
CA ALA A 187 -13.80 -0.85 2.07
C ALA A 187 -15.13 -0.25 2.57
N THR A 188 -15.70 0.71 1.83
CA THR A 188 -16.96 1.34 2.23
C THR A 188 -18.13 0.36 2.21
N ARG A 189 -18.20 -0.54 1.22
CA ARG A 189 -19.20 -1.63 1.20
C ARG A 189 -19.04 -2.59 2.38
N ALA A 190 -17.80 -2.96 2.73
CA ALA A 190 -17.53 -3.82 3.89
C ALA A 190 -17.97 -3.17 5.21
N LEU A 191 -17.85 -1.84 5.30
CA LEU A 191 -18.26 -1.05 6.47
C LEU A 191 -19.75 -0.65 6.45
N GLY A 192 -20.48 -0.91 5.36
CA GLY A 192 -21.89 -0.55 5.22
C GLY A 192 -22.15 0.95 5.16
N ILE A 193 -21.26 1.72 4.55
CA ILE A 193 -21.37 3.19 4.41
C ILE A 193 -21.22 3.64 2.96
N GLU A 194 -21.70 4.85 2.66
CA GLU A 194 -21.44 5.49 1.37
C GLU A 194 -20.02 6.12 1.37
N PRO A 195 -19.32 6.18 0.22
CA PRO A 195 -18.03 6.84 0.13
C PRO A 195 -18.04 8.30 0.62
N ALA A 196 -19.14 9.04 0.37
CA ALA A 196 -19.31 10.42 0.81
C ALA A 196 -19.34 10.60 2.34
N ASP A 197 -19.56 9.52 3.09
CA ASP A 197 -19.54 9.51 4.55
C ASP A 197 -18.18 9.12 5.12
N ALA A 198 -17.21 8.73 4.28
CA ALA A 198 -15.87 8.35 4.70
C ALA A 198 -14.85 9.48 4.49
N TRP A 199 -13.84 9.53 5.36
CA TRP A 199 -12.58 10.20 5.03
C TRP A 199 -11.57 9.17 4.54
N TYR A 200 -10.78 9.56 3.56
CA TYR A 200 -9.63 8.79 3.09
C TYR A 200 -8.34 9.60 3.26
N ALA A 201 -7.36 9.04 3.97
CA ALA A 201 -6.05 9.62 4.15
C ALA A 201 -4.99 8.75 3.44
N GLY A 202 -4.24 9.39 2.53
CA GLY A 202 -3.12 8.79 1.80
C GLY A 202 -1.92 9.71 1.76
N ASP A 203 -0.77 9.23 1.28
CA ASP A 203 0.48 9.99 1.23
C ASP A 203 0.87 10.46 -0.18
N ASN A 204 0.09 10.12 -1.20
CA ASN A 204 0.50 10.28 -2.58
C ASN A 204 -0.56 10.96 -3.45
N PHE A 205 -0.17 11.99 -4.21
CA PHE A 205 -1.11 12.73 -5.06
C PHE A 205 -1.71 11.89 -6.18
N ASP A 206 -0.88 11.17 -6.94
CA ASP A 206 -1.28 10.48 -8.18
C ASP A 206 -2.03 9.17 -7.92
N ARG A 207 -1.92 8.62 -6.74
CA ARG A 207 -2.59 7.38 -6.33
C ARG A 207 -3.70 7.64 -5.33
N ASP A 208 -3.41 8.33 -4.22
CA ASP A 208 -4.35 8.45 -3.09
C ASP A 208 -5.34 9.59 -3.29
N VAL A 209 -4.84 10.82 -3.51
CA VAL A 209 -5.73 11.98 -3.71
C VAL A 209 -6.61 11.77 -4.95
N VAL A 210 -6.06 11.22 -6.04
CA VAL A 210 -6.84 10.88 -7.23
C VAL A 210 -7.84 9.77 -6.96
N CYS A 211 -7.48 8.75 -6.16
CA CYS A 211 -8.38 7.66 -5.79
C CYS A 211 -9.56 8.16 -4.95
N GLY A 212 -9.28 8.94 -3.90
CA GLY A 212 -10.33 9.54 -3.06
C GLY A 212 -11.30 10.40 -3.86
N HIS A 213 -10.78 11.22 -4.77
CA HIS A 213 -11.59 12.03 -5.69
C HIS A 213 -12.50 11.19 -6.60
N ARG A 214 -11.93 10.12 -7.21
CA ARG A 214 -12.67 9.20 -8.09
C ARG A 214 -13.73 8.41 -7.33
N ALA A 215 -13.44 8.07 -6.09
CA ALA A 215 -14.37 7.33 -5.24
C ALA A 215 -15.49 8.20 -4.67
N GLY A 216 -15.31 9.53 -4.62
CA GLY A 216 -16.26 10.46 -4.06
C GLY A 216 -16.30 10.45 -2.53
N VAL A 217 -15.13 10.37 -1.88
CA VAL A 217 -15.04 10.43 -0.41
C VAL A 217 -15.44 11.80 0.13
N GLY A 218 -15.99 11.84 1.34
CA GLY A 218 -16.42 13.07 1.99
C GLY A 218 -15.29 13.94 2.54
N GLY A 219 -14.11 13.35 2.75
CA GLY A 219 -12.87 14.04 3.10
C GLY A 219 -11.68 13.33 2.49
N ASN A 220 -10.93 14.04 1.63
CA ASN A 220 -9.75 13.52 0.94
C ASN A 220 -8.50 14.19 1.51
N ILE A 221 -7.75 13.46 2.34
CA ILE A 221 -6.69 14.02 3.18
C ILE A 221 -5.34 13.52 2.68
N LEU A 222 -4.40 14.45 2.51
CA LEU A 222 -3.01 14.13 2.22
C LEU A 222 -2.19 14.19 3.50
N MET A 223 -1.60 13.07 3.90
CA MET A 223 -0.65 13.01 5.00
C MET A 223 0.76 13.05 4.43
N VAL A 224 1.53 14.08 4.76
CA VAL A 224 2.86 14.28 4.21
C VAL A 224 3.83 13.18 4.67
N ALA A 225 4.47 12.54 3.71
CA ALA A 225 5.48 11.51 3.93
C ALA A 225 6.67 11.70 2.99
N LYS A 226 7.68 10.88 3.15
CA LYS A 226 8.83 10.88 2.22
C LYS A 226 8.37 10.53 0.80
N GLY A 227 8.58 11.44 -0.13
CA GLY A 227 8.24 11.23 -1.55
C GLY A 227 6.82 11.67 -1.93
N THR A 228 6.03 12.26 -1.02
CA THR A 228 4.69 12.79 -1.32
C THR A 228 4.67 13.71 -2.54
N TYR A 229 5.71 14.51 -2.71
CA TYR A 229 5.84 15.46 -3.82
C TYR A 229 6.63 14.91 -5.02
N ASP A 230 7.15 13.69 -4.95
CA ASP A 230 7.87 13.02 -6.04
C ASP A 230 6.87 12.31 -6.98
N VAL A 231 6.03 13.10 -7.63
CA VAL A 231 5.02 12.57 -8.57
C VAL A 231 5.60 12.42 -9.98
N PRO A 232 5.24 11.36 -10.72
CA PRO A 232 5.78 11.12 -12.08
C PRO A 232 5.22 12.09 -13.14
N TYR A 233 4.14 12.82 -12.82
CA TYR A 233 3.50 13.82 -13.69
C TYR A 233 2.63 14.77 -12.85
N GLU A 234 2.27 15.91 -13.42
CA GLU A 234 1.41 16.89 -12.75
C GLU A 234 0.01 16.29 -12.47
N VAL A 235 -0.42 16.41 -11.21
CA VAL A 235 -1.76 16.03 -10.74
C VAL A 235 -2.56 17.29 -10.44
N ARG A 236 -3.76 17.39 -11.06
CA ARG A 236 -4.65 18.55 -10.86
C ARG A 236 -5.54 18.43 -9.62
N SER A 237 -5.85 17.20 -9.20
CA SER A 237 -6.64 16.96 -7.99
C SER A 237 -5.91 17.52 -6.77
N ARG A 238 -6.69 18.11 -5.87
CA ARG A 238 -6.17 18.68 -4.61
C ARG A 238 -6.86 17.96 -3.44
N PRO A 239 -6.13 17.71 -2.35
CA PRO A 239 -6.76 17.21 -1.13
C PRO A 239 -7.62 18.31 -0.49
N ASP A 240 -8.59 17.90 0.32
CA ASP A 240 -9.40 18.81 1.14
C ASP A 240 -8.62 19.33 2.33
N ALA A 241 -7.69 18.52 2.87
CA ALA A 241 -6.77 18.91 3.93
C ALA A 241 -5.38 18.26 3.73
N VAL A 242 -4.37 18.89 4.32
CA VAL A 242 -2.99 18.38 4.36
C VAL A 242 -2.55 18.33 5.81
N VAL A 243 -2.01 17.20 6.25
CA VAL A 243 -1.52 16.98 7.61
C VAL A 243 -0.10 16.37 7.58
N ASP A 244 0.67 16.58 8.63
CA ASP A 244 2.04 16.09 8.70
C ASP A 244 2.12 14.63 9.21
N ASP A 245 1.21 14.23 10.11
CA ASP A 245 1.22 12.91 10.75
C ASP A 245 -0.17 12.54 11.32
N GLY A 246 -0.21 11.48 12.14
CA GLY A 246 -1.43 11.02 12.81
C GLY A 246 -1.99 12.01 13.81
N HIS A 247 -1.17 12.84 14.45
CA HIS A 247 -1.65 13.89 15.37
C HIS A 247 -2.43 14.96 14.60
N GLY A 248 -1.92 15.41 13.44
CA GLY A 248 -2.65 16.36 12.60
C GLY A 248 -3.97 15.81 12.07
N LEU A 249 -4.02 14.52 11.75
CA LEU A 249 -5.28 13.86 11.33
C LEU A 249 -6.26 13.72 12.52
N LEU A 250 -5.76 13.42 13.71
CA LEU A 250 -6.54 13.40 14.95
C LEU A 250 -7.15 14.76 15.26
N GLU A 251 -6.37 15.83 15.15
CA GLU A 251 -6.87 17.21 15.36
C GLU A 251 -8.00 17.54 14.38
N LEU A 252 -7.86 17.20 13.10
CA LEU A 252 -8.92 17.37 12.11
C LEU A 252 -10.19 16.60 12.51
N LEU A 253 -10.05 15.36 12.99
CA LEU A 253 -11.16 14.51 13.38
C LEU A 253 -11.92 15.10 14.59
N ILE A 254 -11.20 15.57 15.61
CA ILE A 254 -11.79 16.20 16.78
C ILE A 254 -12.56 17.47 16.40
N ASN A 255 -11.94 18.35 15.59
CA ASN A 255 -12.56 19.61 15.16
C ASN A 255 -13.84 19.36 14.34
N ALA A 256 -13.87 18.35 13.49
CA ALA A 256 -15.05 17.97 12.73
C ALA A 256 -16.16 17.38 13.62
N THR A 257 -15.79 16.75 14.73
CA THR A 257 -16.77 16.16 15.67
C THR A 257 -17.41 17.21 16.57
N GLU A 258 -16.65 18.24 16.97
CA GLU A 258 -17.15 19.36 17.80
C GLU A 258 -18.04 20.33 16.99
N GLY A 259 -17.80 20.44 15.68
CA GLY A 259 -18.57 21.33 14.80
C GLY A 259 -19.97 20.83 14.46
N ASP A 260 -20.26 19.53 14.67
CA ASP A 260 -21.56 18.90 14.44
C ASP A 260 -22.42 18.77 15.71
N ALA A 261 -21.90 19.18 16.88
CA ALA A 261 -22.58 19.17 18.18
C ALA A 261 -23.26 20.53 18.47
#